data_e2926a450c62289c9c7381620569f3f7
#
_entry.id   e2926a450c62289c9c7381620569f3f7
#
_cell.length_a   1.000
_cell.length_b   1.000
_cell.length_c   1.000
_cell.angle_alpha   90.00
_cell.angle_beta   90.00
_cell.angle_gamma   90.00
#
_symmetry.space_group_name_H-M   'P 1'
#
loop_
_entity.id
_entity.type
_entity.pdbx_description
1 polymer ?
#
loop_
_entity_poly.entity_id
_entity_poly.type
_entity_poly.pdbx_seq_one_letter_code
_entity_poly.pdbx_strand_id
1 'polypeptide(L)'
;DEEDARRMLSMLSGKTNSVYTGVTFVFIDKAGRTGEHCFYEKTDVSMYTLTEDEIDRYISSGDPMDKAGSYGIQGRFAIHIKGIHGDYNNVVGLPVARLYQELRKLGVDV
;
A
#
# COMPACT_ATOMS: atom_id res chain seq x y z
N ASP A 1 13.38 14.41 -0.39
CA ASP A 1 13.22 15.83 -0.72
C ASP A 1 12.34 16.00 -1.96
N GLU A 2 12.08 17.23 -2.35
CA GLU A 2 11.20 17.52 -3.47
C GLU A 2 11.74 16.98 -4.81
N GLU A 3 13.04 17.03 -5.00
CA GLU A 3 13.66 16.51 -6.22
C GLU A 3 13.53 15.00 -6.30
N ASP A 4 13.71 14.30 -5.20
CA ASP A 4 13.51 12.85 -5.14
C ASP A 4 12.04 12.49 -5.37
N ALA A 5 11.10 13.25 -4.79
CA ALA A 5 9.67 13.05 -5.00
C ALA A 5 9.31 13.21 -6.48
N ARG A 6 9.85 14.24 -7.14
CA ARG A 6 9.62 14.47 -8.56
C ARG A 6 10.13 13.31 -9.42
N ARG A 7 11.33 12.84 -9.13
CA ARG A 7 11.93 11.71 -9.83
C ARG A 7 11.07 10.46 -9.69
N MET A 8 10.63 10.16 -8.47
CA MET A 8 9.81 8.99 -8.22
C MET A 8 8.46 9.06 -8.92
N LEU A 9 7.77 10.20 -8.83
CA LEU A 9 6.49 10.38 -9.51
C LEU A 9 6.64 10.27 -11.03
N SER A 10 7.72 10.79 -11.58
CA SER A 10 8.00 10.67 -13.02
C SER A 10 8.21 9.22 -13.43
N MET A 11 8.85 8.42 -12.58
CA MET A 11 9.07 7.00 -12.85
C MET A 11 7.77 6.19 -12.74
N LEU A 12 6.86 6.58 -11.86
CA LEU A 12 5.60 5.87 -11.62
C LEU A 12 4.49 6.26 -12.61
N SER A 13 4.61 7.44 -13.23
CA SER A 13 3.59 8.00 -14.12
C SER A 13 3.24 7.04 -15.26
N GLY A 14 1.94 6.81 -15.45
CA GLY A 14 1.43 5.99 -16.53
C GLY A 14 1.73 4.49 -16.40
N LYS A 15 2.17 4.05 -15.25
CA LYS A 15 2.59 2.66 -15.03
C LYS A 15 1.77 1.98 -13.96
N THR A 16 1.96 0.66 -13.86
CA THR A 16 1.41 -0.16 -12.79
C THR A 16 2.55 -0.50 -11.82
N ASN A 17 2.31 -0.26 -10.54
CA ASN A 17 3.28 -0.48 -9.47
C ASN A 17 2.74 -1.49 -8.49
N SER A 18 3.61 -2.35 -7.98
CA SER A 18 3.22 -3.36 -6.99
C SER A 18 3.56 -2.87 -5.59
N VAL A 19 2.58 -2.97 -4.70
CA VAL A 19 2.73 -2.66 -3.29
C VAL A 19 2.73 -3.99 -2.53
N TYR A 20 3.77 -4.23 -1.75
CA TYR A 20 3.93 -5.45 -0.95
C TYR A 20 3.88 -5.10 0.51
N THR A 21 3.15 -5.89 1.29
CA THR A 21 3.17 -5.79 2.74
C THR A 21 3.45 -7.17 3.31
N GLY A 22 4.49 -7.27 4.12
CA GLY A 22 4.80 -8.48 4.88
C GLY A 22 4.22 -8.35 6.28
N VAL A 23 3.60 -9.41 6.78
CA VAL A 23 3.01 -9.46 8.11
C VAL A 23 3.53 -10.69 8.83
N THR A 24 4.09 -10.49 10.00
CA THR A 24 4.52 -11.57 10.89
C THR A 24 3.84 -11.37 12.23
N PHE A 25 3.23 -12.44 12.77
CA PHE A 25 2.57 -12.35 14.05
C PHE A 25 2.72 -13.65 14.84
N VAL A 26 2.63 -13.55 16.16
CA VAL A 26 2.54 -14.70 17.06
C VAL A 26 1.10 -14.84 17.51
N PHE A 27 0.66 -16.08 17.73
CA PHE A 27 -0.73 -16.35 18.06
C PHE A 27 -0.85 -17.48 19.10
N ILE A 28 -2.01 -17.53 19.73
CA ILE A 28 -2.42 -18.65 20.56
C ILE A 28 -3.70 -19.21 19.94
N ASP A 29 -3.70 -20.49 19.58
CA ASP A 29 -4.89 -21.12 18.99
C ASP A 29 -5.91 -21.53 20.04
N LYS A 30 -7.05 -22.09 19.59
CA LYS A 30 -8.13 -22.51 20.50
C LYS A 30 -7.72 -23.63 21.44
N ALA A 31 -6.70 -24.39 21.11
CA ALA A 31 -6.16 -25.45 21.96
C ALA A 31 -5.11 -24.93 22.96
N GLY A 32 -4.84 -23.62 22.97
CA GLY A 32 -3.85 -23.01 23.86
C GLY A 32 -2.42 -23.14 23.37
N ARG A 33 -2.21 -23.56 22.12
CA ARG A 33 -0.87 -23.68 21.54
C ARG A 33 -0.42 -22.36 20.95
N THR A 34 0.85 -22.03 21.14
CA THR A 34 1.44 -20.81 20.57
C THR A 34 2.10 -21.14 19.26
N GLY A 35 2.14 -20.16 18.37
CA GLY A 35 2.81 -20.31 17.08
C GLY A 35 3.18 -18.96 16.50
N GLU A 36 3.94 -19.02 15.42
CA GLU A 36 4.32 -17.83 14.66
C GLU A 36 3.96 -18.08 13.19
N HIS A 37 3.45 -17.05 12.55
CA HIS A 37 3.04 -17.14 11.14
C HIS A 37 3.42 -15.86 10.42
N CYS A 38 3.81 -16.00 9.17
CA CYS A 38 4.06 -14.84 8.32
C CYS A 38 3.44 -15.05 6.95
N PHE A 39 3.04 -13.94 6.35
CA PHE A 39 2.56 -13.93 4.97
C PHE A 39 2.88 -12.57 4.35
N TYR A 40 2.73 -12.49 3.04
CA TYR A 40 2.80 -11.19 2.37
C TYR A 40 1.60 -11.04 1.45
N GLU A 41 1.25 -9.77 1.19
CA GLU A 41 0.17 -9.43 0.27
C GLU A 41 0.73 -8.48 -0.79
N LYS A 42 0.35 -8.71 -2.04
CA LYS A 42 0.74 -7.89 -3.17
C LYS A 42 -0.50 -7.25 -3.77
N THR A 43 -0.43 -5.96 -4.05
CA THR A 43 -1.51 -5.22 -4.70
C THR A 43 -0.91 -4.34 -5.78
N ASP A 44 -1.50 -4.37 -6.97
CA ASP A 44 -1.04 -3.56 -8.10
C ASP A 44 -1.86 -2.27 -8.15
N VAL A 45 -1.15 -1.15 -8.26
CA VAL A 45 -1.75 0.18 -8.37
C VAL A 45 -1.35 0.75 -9.73
N SER A 46 -2.35 1.07 -10.55
CA SER A 46 -2.13 1.66 -11.87
C SER A 46 -2.40 3.14 -11.81
N MET A 47 -1.53 3.93 -12.44
CA MET A 47 -1.63 5.37 -12.47
C MET A 47 -1.89 5.88 -13.88
N TYR A 48 -2.66 6.96 -13.97
CA TYR A 48 -2.72 7.75 -15.20
C TYR A 48 -1.36 8.40 -15.46
N THR A 49 -1.11 8.77 -16.71
CA THR A 49 0.08 9.55 -17.05
C THR A 49 -0.04 10.94 -16.42
N LEU A 50 0.99 11.32 -15.66
CA LEU A 50 1.04 12.62 -14.99
C LEU A 50 1.72 13.65 -15.88
N THR A 51 1.14 14.86 -15.96
CA THR A 51 1.82 16.00 -16.58
C THR A 51 2.80 16.60 -15.58
N GLU A 52 3.76 17.39 -16.10
CA GLU A 52 4.69 18.11 -15.22
C GLU A 52 3.96 19.05 -14.26
N ASP A 53 2.92 19.72 -14.75
CA ASP A 53 2.11 20.60 -13.92
C ASP A 53 1.42 19.84 -12.78
N GLU A 54 0.92 18.65 -13.06
CA GLU A 54 0.28 17.80 -12.04
C GLU A 54 1.28 17.37 -10.97
N ILE A 55 2.50 16.99 -11.40
CA ILE A 55 3.57 16.64 -10.47
C ILE A 55 3.94 17.85 -9.61
N ASP A 56 4.11 19.01 -10.22
CA ASP A 56 4.43 20.25 -9.52
C ASP A 56 3.38 20.61 -8.46
N ARG A 57 2.11 20.51 -8.84
CA ARG A 57 1.02 20.83 -7.91
C ARG A 57 0.99 19.86 -6.73
N TYR A 58 1.23 18.58 -6.99
CA TYR A 58 1.22 17.59 -5.91
C TYR A 58 2.39 17.80 -4.94
N ILE A 59 3.58 18.04 -5.47
CA ILE A 59 4.77 18.31 -4.66
C ILE A 59 4.57 19.58 -3.82
N SER A 60 4.00 20.62 -4.43
CA SER A 60 3.73 21.90 -3.73
C SER A 60 2.73 21.75 -2.58
N SER A 61 1.90 20.71 -2.61
CA SER A 61 0.96 20.43 -1.53
C SER A 61 1.62 19.95 -0.24
N GLY A 62 2.88 19.48 -0.33
CA GLY A 62 3.61 18.88 0.79
C GLY A 62 3.28 17.42 1.07
N ASP A 63 2.26 16.87 0.41
CA ASP A 63 1.80 15.49 0.62
C ASP A 63 2.91 14.43 0.43
N PRO A 64 3.68 14.48 -0.68
CA PRO A 64 4.67 13.43 -0.93
C PRO A 64 5.80 13.38 0.09
N MET A 65 6.03 14.45 0.85
CA MET A 65 7.11 14.49 1.83
C MET A 65 6.83 13.62 3.05
N ASP A 66 5.56 13.32 3.29
CA ASP A 66 5.12 12.53 4.44
C ASP A 66 4.84 11.07 4.09
N LYS A 67 5.09 10.66 2.84
CA LYS A 67 4.67 9.35 2.37
C LYS A 67 5.81 8.56 1.73
N ALA A 68 5.87 7.26 2.03
CA ALA A 68 6.73 6.34 1.32
C ALA A 68 6.26 6.22 -0.13
N GLY A 69 7.20 6.15 -1.07
CA GLY A 69 6.85 6.06 -2.48
C GLY A 69 6.36 7.36 -3.11
N SER A 70 6.46 8.46 -2.39
CA SER A 70 6.10 9.82 -2.82
C SER A 70 4.63 10.04 -3.12
N TYR A 71 3.76 9.12 -2.74
CA TYR A 71 2.31 9.30 -2.88
C TYR A 71 1.54 8.43 -1.89
N GLY A 72 0.25 8.76 -1.74
CA GLY A 72 -0.71 7.92 -1.06
C GLY A 72 -1.98 7.85 -1.91
N ILE A 73 -2.68 6.72 -1.91
CA ILE A 73 -3.89 6.57 -2.72
C ILE A 73 -5.10 7.29 -2.13
N GLN A 74 -4.96 7.83 -0.93
CA GLN A 74 -5.96 8.69 -0.30
C GLN A 74 -5.54 10.15 -0.47
N GLY A 75 -6.48 11.07 -0.26
CA GLY A 75 -6.19 12.48 -0.33
C GLY A 75 -6.00 12.98 -1.76
N ARG A 76 -5.08 13.92 -1.92
CA ARG A 76 -4.92 14.67 -3.17
C ARG A 76 -4.49 13.83 -4.36
N PHE A 77 -3.77 12.74 -4.12
CA PHE A 77 -3.27 11.88 -5.20
C PHE A 77 -4.34 10.95 -5.75
N ALA A 78 -5.47 10.79 -5.07
CA ALA A 78 -6.52 9.86 -5.49
C ALA A 78 -6.98 10.07 -6.93
N ILE A 79 -6.98 11.31 -7.42
CA ILE A 79 -7.41 11.64 -8.78
C ILE A 79 -6.49 11.07 -9.86
N HIS A 80 -5.29 10.67 -9.51
CA HIS A 80 -4.30 10.15 -10.45
C HIS A 80 -4.26 8.62 -10.49
N ILE A 81 -5.02 7.95 -9.63
CA ILE A 81 -5.07 6.49 -9.58
C ILE A 81 -6.11 6.00 -10.58
N LYS A 82 -5.65 5.21 -11.55
CA LYS A 82 -6.51 4.63 -12.57
C LYS A 82 -7.27 3.41 -12.04
N GLY A 83 -6.61 2.60 -11.24
CA GLY A 83 -7.23 1.42 -10.67
C GLY A 83 -6.31 0.66 -9.74
N ILE A 84 -6.91 -0.24 -8.97
CA ILE A 84 -6.21 -1.09 -8.03
C ILE A 84 -6.64 -2.53 -8.31
N HIS A 85 -5.66 -3.44 -8.41
CA HIS A 85 -5.90 -4.86 -8.54
C HIS A 85 -5.31 -5.57 -7.32
N GLY A 86 -6.18 -5.99 -6.41
CA GLY A 86 -5.80 -6.60 -5.14
C GLY A 86 -6.52 -5.94 -3.97
N ASP A 87 -5.86 -5.91 -2.81
CA ASP A 87 -6.45 -5.43 -1.57
C ASP A 87 -6.16 -3.94 -1.37
N TYR A 88 -7.21 -3.12 -1.36
CA TYR A 88 -7.08 -1.69 -1.07
C TYR A 88 -6.41 -1.43 0.28
N ASN A 89 -6.77 -2.21 1.31
CA ASN A 89 -6.21 -2.03 2.65
C ASN A 89 -4.70 -2.33 2.69
N ASN A 90 -4.23 -3.21 1.81
CA ASN A 90 -2.79 -3.45 1.65
C ASN A 90 -2.07 -2.18 1.21
N VAL A 91 -2.69 -1.42 0.31
CA VAL A 91 -2.07 -0.19 -0.21
C VAL A 91 -2.04 0.91 0.85
N VAL A 92 -3.07 1.02 1.69
CA VAL A 92 -3.11 2.05 2.73
C VAL A 92 -2.37 1.66 4.01
N GLY A 93 -1.97 0.40 4.17
CA GLY A 93 -1.13 0.03 5.30
C GLY A 93 -1.16 -1.44 5.68
N LEU A 94 -2.30 -1.96 6.10
CA LEU A 94 -2.39 -3.34 6.61
C LEU A 94 -3.47 -4.12 5.87
N PRO A 95 -3.12 -5.29 5.28
CA PRO A 95 -4.10 -6.13 4.58
C PRO A 95 -5.00 -6.88 5.56
N VAL A 96 -5.94 -6.15 6.16
CA VAL A 96 -6.78 -6.67 7.26
C VAL A 96 -7.65 -7.85 6.87
N ALA A 97 -8.16 -7.89 5.63
CA ALA A 97 -8.99 -9.00 5.16
C ALA A 97 -8.16 -10.29 5.07
N ARG A 98 -6.95 -10.20 4.51
CA ARG A 98 -6.05 -11.34 4.44
C ARG A 98 -5.61 -11.79 5.83
N LEU A 99 -5.33 -10.84 6.72
CA LEU A 99 -4.96 -11.15 8.11
C LEU A 99 -6.07 -11.94 8.79
N TYR A 100 -7.31 -11.52 8.64
CA TYR A 100 -8.46 -12.24 9.21
C TYR A 100 -8.52 -13.69 8.69
N GLN A 101 -8.37 -13.88 7.38
CA GLN A 101 -8.43 -15.22 6.80
C GLN A 101 -7.28 -16.11 7.29
N GLU A 102 -6.09 -15.55 7.45
CA GLU A 102 -4.95 -16.30 7.95
C GLU A 102 -5.14 -16.71 9.40
N LEU A 103 -5.68 -15.84 10.25
CA LEU A 103 -6.00 -16.15 11.63
C LEU A 103 -7.03 -17.27 11.74
N ARG A 104 -8.05 -17.24 10.90
CA ARG A 104 -9.06 -18.31 10.87
C ARG A 104 -8.45 -19.65 10.51
N LYS A 105 -7.58 -19.70 9.52
CA LYS A 105 -6.91 -20.94 9.09
C LYS A 105 -6.07 -21.55 10.21
N LEU A 106 -5.52 -20.70 11.08
CA LEU A 106 -4.68 -21.14 12.21
C LEU A 106 -5.48 -21.53 13.45
N GLY A 107 -6.80 -21.43 13.39
CA GLY A 107 -7.65 -21.76 14.53
C GLY A 107 -7.66 -20.70 15.62
N VAL A 108 -7.29 -19.47 15.29
CA VAL A 108 -7.34 -18.35 16.22
C VAL A 108 -8.75 -17.79 16.27
N ASP A 109 -9.22 -17.51 17.47
CA ASP A 109 -10.56 -16.96 17.69
C ASP A 109 -10.54 -15.45 17.43
N VAL A 110 -11.33 -14.98 16.49
CA VAL A 110 -11.37 -13.57 16.10
C VAL A 110 -12.80 -13.07 15.96
#